data_8effb3f97fd417d1dcd52ea57ff34427
#
_entry.id   8effb3f97fd417d1dcd52ea57ff34427
#
_cell.length_a   1.000
_cell.length_b   1.000
_cell.length_c   1.000
_cell.angle_alpha   90.00
_cell.angle_beta   90.00
_cell.angle_gamma   90.00
#
_symmetry.space_group_name_H-M   'P 1'
#
loop_
_entity.id
_entity.type
_entity.pdbx_description
1 polymer ?
#
loop_
_entity_poly.entity_id
_entity_poly.type
_entity_poly.pdbx_seq_one_letter_code
_entity_poly.pdbx_strand_id
1 'polypeptide(L)'
;MHKPLAVAALVIALSSAPLLAQQSPNTTPGTVTRIILVHIKPGHGDQFWQDVRQHLKPVYDEEKRQGLLANWSAATKSTQDGPEDWNVSLILTYPNWAALDTFTARADAITLAHYGSAANRTAANNARIEHANIVANFLVRDQTVNPWK
;
A
#
# COMPACT_ATOMS: atom_id res chain seq x y z
N MET A 1 57.81 -8.39 45.48
CA MET A 1 56.74 -7.39 45.66
C MET A 1 56.14 -7.07 44.28
N HIS A 2 54.98 -7.67 43.92
CA HIS A 2 54.32 -7.47 42.63
C HIS A 2 53.05 -6.66 42.90
N LYS A 3 52.96 -5.46 42.27
CA LYS A 3 51.77 -4.62 42.34
C LYS A 3 50.83 -5.04 41.21
N PRO A 4 49.54 -5.30 41.47
CA PRO A 4 48.58 -5.52 40.39
C PRO A 4 48.14 -4.17 39.78
N LEU A 5 48.22 -4.07 38.42
CA LEU A 5 47.60 -3.01 37.65
C LEU A 5 46.08 -3.29 37.57
N ALA A 6 45.28 -2.37 38.08
CA ALA A 6 43.84 -2.37 37.89
C ALA A 6 43.53 -1.76 36.50
N VAL A 7 43.00 -2.58 35.60
CA VAL A 7 42.44 -2.12 34.31
C VAL A 7 41.01 -1.71 34.54
N ALA A 8 40.75 -0.41 34.49
CA ALA A 8 39.39 0.13 34.52
C ALA A 8 38.75 0.00 33.13
N ALA A 9 37.78 -0.89 32.98
CA ALA A 9 36.98 -1.01 31.76
C ALA A 9 35.93 0.11 31.71
N LEU A 10 36.10 1.06 30.79
CA LEU A 10 35.15 2.11 30.50
C LEU A 10 34.03 1.53 29.64
N VAL A 11 32.87 1.25 30.25
CA VAL A 11 31.64 0.85 29.52
C VAL A 11 30.99 2.11 28.95
N ILE A 12 31.15 2.34 27.64
CA ILE A 12 30.41 3.37 26.92
C ILE A 12 29.00 2.82 26.63
N ALA A 13 28.02 3.22 27.41
CA ALA A 13 26.61 2.98 27.13
C ALA A 13 26.18 3.86 25.94
N LEU A 14 26.15 3.27 24.74
CA LEU A 14 25.48 3.88 23.57
C LEU A 14 23.98 3.88 23.87
N SER A 15 23.46 4.99 24.38
CA SER A 15 22.04 5.26 24.42
C SER A 15 21.57 5.48 22.99
N SER A 16 20.96 4.45 22.38
CA SER A 16 20.18 4.59 21.16
C SER A 16 18.93 5.42 21.49
N ALA A 17 19.05 6.76 21.40
CA ALA A 17 17.87 7.61 21.40
C ALA A 17 17.01 7.20 20.18
N PRO A 18 15.70 6.91 20.36
CA PRO A 18 14.84 6.67 19.21
C PRO A 18 14.88 7.92 18.34
N LEU A 19 15.21 7.75 17.04
CA LEU A 19 15.00 8.79 16.05
C LEU A 19 13.48 9.05 15.99
N LEU A 20 13.02 9.95 16.85
CA LEU A 20 11.70 10.53 16.69
C LEU A 20 11.73 11.23 15.35
N ALA A 21 11.03 10.67 14.36
CA ALA A 21 10.83 11.32 13.08
C ALA A 21 10.35 12.73 13.40
N GLN A 22 11.13 13.73 13.01
CA GLN A 22 10.88 15.13 13.33
C GLN A 22 9.51 15.50 12.75
N GLN A 23 8.49 15.59 13.63
CA GLN A 23 7.17 16.03 13.21
C GLN A 23 7.27 17.49 12.80
N SER A 24 6.93 17.78 11.56
CA SER A 24 6.85 19.16 11.10
C SER A 24 5.79 19.92 11.93
N PRO A 25 6.09 21.07 12.53
CA PRO A 25 5.09 21.86 13.24
C PRO A 25 3.96 22.36 12.31
N ASN A 26 4.18 22.32 10.99
CA ASN A 26 3.25 22.84 9.99
C ASN A 26 2.26 21.80 9.49
N THR A 27 2.54 20.49 9.70
CA THR A 27 1.68 19.40 9.22
C THR A 27 1.54 18.30 10.26
N THR A 28 0.38 17.66 10.24
CA THR A 28 0.11 16.43 11.00
C THR A 28 -0.04 15.27 10.02
N PRO A 29 0.77 14.21 10.18
CA PRO A 29 0.69 13.03 9.31
C PRO A 29 -0.63 12.28 9.50
N GLY A 30 -1.25 11.89 8.39
CA GLY A 30 -2.48 11.11 8.31
C GLY A 30 -2.27 9.66 7.86
N THR A 31 -3.27 9.14 7.19
CA THR A 31 -3.31 7.79 6.61
C THR A 31 -2.27 7.62 5.51
N VAL A 32 -2.01 6.35 5.14
CA VAL A 32 -1.17 6.00 4.00
C VAL A 32 -2.06 5.48 2.89
N THR A 33 -1.87 5.96 1.68
CA THR A 33 -2.71 5.59 0.54
C THR A 33 -1.85 5.05 -0.58
N ARG A 34 -2.19 3.85 -1.07
CA ARG A 34 -1.65 3.30 -2.31
C ARG A 34 -2.55 3.74 -3.46
N ILE A 35 -1.93 4.30 -4.47
CA ILE A 35 -2.60 4.71 -5.71
C ILE A 35 -2.05 3.82 -6.83
N ILE A 36 -2.95 3.07 -7.47
CA ILE A 36 -2.64 2.22 -8.61
C ILE A 36 -3.33 2.84 -9.82
N LEU A 37 -2.55 3.37 -10.73
CA LEU A 37 -3.04 3.95 -11.98
C LEU A 37 -3.05 2.87 -13.06
N VAL A 38 -4.21 2.69 -13.68
CA VAL A 38 -4.47 1.62 -14.63
C VAL A 38 -4.88 2.22 -15.98
N HIS A 39 -4.28 1.72 -17.05
CA HIS A 39 -4.74 1.92 -18.42
C HIS A 39 -5.54 0.71 -18.84
N ILE A 40 -6.85 0.88 -19.02
CA ILE A 40 -7.72 -0.14 -19.64
C ILE A 40 -7.51 -0.05 -21.14
N LYS A 41 -7.17 -1.16 -21.76
CA LYS A 41 -6.96 -1.25 -23.21
C LYS A 41 -8.25 -0.94 -23.97
N PRO A 42 -8.17 -0.34 -25.17
CA PRO A 42 -9.35 -0.05 -25.98
C PRO A 42 -10.22 -1.29 -26.20
N GLY A 43 -11.53 -1.16 -25.95
CA GLY A 43 -12.50 -2.24 -26.08
C GLY A 43 -12.60 -3.22 -24.91
N HIS A 44 -11.75 -3.10 -23.87
CA HIS A 44 -11.72 -4.03 -22.72
C HIS A 44 -12.37 -3.48 -21.44
N GLY A 45 -13.14 -2.40 -21.54
CA GLY A 45 -13.77 -1.77 -20.36
C GLY A 45 -14.68 -2.72 -19.59
N ASP A 46 -15.55 -3.45 -20.27
CA ASP A 46 -16.51 -4.36 -19.64
C ASP A 46 -15.79 -5.52 -18.94
N GLN A 47 -14.77 -6.11 -19.57
CA GLN A 47 -13.97 -7.21 -18.99
C GLN A 47 -13.23 -6.73 -17.75
N PHE A 48 -12.62 -5.55 -17.79
CA PHE A 48 -11.95 -4.96 -16.65
C PHE A 48 -12.91 -4.75 -15.47
N TRP A 49 -14.06 -4.11 -15.69
CA TRP A 49 -15.01 -3.87 -14.61
C TRP A 49 -15.69 -5.15 -14.12
N GLN A 50 -15.82 -6.16 -14.96
CA GLN A 50 -16.26 -7.50 -14.55
C GLN A 50 -15.23 -8.13 -13.61
N ASP A 51 -13.94 -8.10 -13.96
CA ASP A 51 -12.84 -8.60 -13.10
C ASP A 51 -12.79 -7.84 -11.75
N VAL A 52 -12.88 -6.51 -11.78
CA VAL A 52 -12.95 -5.72 -10.55
C VAL A 52 -14.10 -6.18 -9.66
N ARG A 53 -15.29 -6.38 -10.20
CA ARG A 53 -16.49 -6.80 -9.47
C ARG A 53 -16.37 -8.22 -8.91
N GLN A 54 -15.84 -9.14 -9.71
CA GLN A 54 -15.76 -10.55 -9.35
C GLN A 54 -14.58 -10.87 -8.43
N HIS A 55 -13.48 -10.13 -8.53
CA HIS A 55 -12.22 -10.48 -7.88
C HIS A 55 -11.68 -9.37 -6.97
N LEU A 56 -11.45 -8.17 -7.48
CA LEU A 56 -10.81 -7.13 -6.66
C LEU A 56 -11.72 -6.63 -5.55
N LYS A 57 -12.99 -6.37 -5.87
CA LYS A 57 -13.96 -5.90 -4.87
C LYS A 57 -14.13 -6.86 -3.70
N PRO A 58 -14.38 -8.18 -3.87
CA PRO A 58 -14.50 -9.10 -2.74
C PRO A 58 -13.23 -9.17 -1.88
N VAL A 59 -12.05 -9.15 -2.50
CA VAL A 59 -10.77 -9.16 -1.78
C VAL A 59 -10.60 -7.88 -0.97
N TYR A 60 -10.78 -6.71 -1.56
CA TYR A 60 -10.61 -5.43 -0.86
C TYR A 60 -11.68 -5.18 0.20
N ASP A 61 -12.90 -5.62 -0.01
CA ASP A 61 -13.97 -5.56 1.00
C ASP A 61 -13.61 -6.45 2.21
N GLU A 62 -13.04 -7.62 1.98
CA GLU A 62 -12.58 -8.51 3.05
C GLU A 62 -11.35 -7.94 3.78
N GLU A 63 -10.38 -7.38 3.06
CA GLU A 63 -9.24 -6.67 3.64
C GLU A 63 -9.70 -5.50 4.53
N LYS A 64 -10.71 -4.75 4.08
CA LYS A 64 -11.34 -3.68 4.86
C LYS A 64 -12.07 -4.24 6.09
N ARG A 65 -12.84 -5.30 5.93
CA ARG A 65 -13.54 -5.96 7.05
C ARG A 65 -12.58 -6.46 8.12
N GLN A 66 -11.41 -6.94 7.73
CA GLN A 66 -10.35 -7.39 8.64
C GLN A 66 -9.45 -6.26 9.18
N GLY A 67 -9.72 -5.00 8.81
CA GLY A 67 -8.95 -3.85 9.25
C GLY A 67 -7.55 -3.70 8.64
N LEU A 68 -7.26 -4.42 7.52
CA LEU A 68 -6.04 -4.22 6.74
C LEU A 68 -6.10 -2.91 5.97
N LEU A 69 -7.27 -2.61 5.41
CA LEU A 69 -7.59 -1.34 4.78
C LEU A 69 -8.54 -0.53 5.67
N ALA A 70 -8.31 0.77 5.78
CA ALA A 70 -9.28 1.71 6.32
C ALA A 70 -10.39 1.97 5.29
N ASN A 71 -10.01 2.06 4.02
CA ASN A 71 -10.95 2.24 2.90
C ASN A 71 -10.31 1.80 1.58
N TRP A 72 -11.17 1.59 0.58
CA TRP A 72 -10.76 1.49 -0.82
C TRP A 72 -11.80 2.14 -1.73
N SER A 73 -11.38 2.57 -2.91
CA SER A 73 -12.25 3.12 -3.94
C SER A 73 -11.62 2.96 -5.33
N ALA A 74 -12.45 3.12 -6.35
CA ALA A 74 -12.01 3.24 -7.72
C ALA A 74 -12.53 4.57 -8.29
N ALA A 75 -11.75 5.23 -9.13
CA ALA A 75 -12.16 6.43 -9.84
C ALA A 75 -11.75 6.35 -11.32
N THR A 76 -12.57 6.89 -12.19
CA THR A 76 -12.27 7.03 -13.61
C THR A 76 -11.74 8.42 -13.91
N LYS A 77 -10.72 8.50 -14.76
CA LYS A 77 -10.20 9.77 -15.27
C LYS A 77 -11.10 10.25 -16.40
N SER A 78 -11.53 11.51 -16.36
CA SER A 78 -12.42 12.11 -17.38
C SER A 78 -11.66 12.72 -18.56
N THR A 79 -10.35 12.96 -18.40
CA THR A 79 -9.47 13.52 -19.43
C THR A 79 -8.33 12.55 -19.71
N GLN A 80 -7.81 12.55 -20.93
CA GLN A 80 -6.64 11.77 -21.32
C GLN A 80 -5.59 12.71 -21.91
N ASP A 81 -4.32 12.52 -21.50
CA ASP A 81 -3.20 13.31 -21.99
C ASP A 81 -2.46 12.59 -23.15
N GLY A 82 -2.83 11.35 -23.42
CA GLY A 82 -2.30 10.54 -24.52
C GLY A 82 -2.94 9.15 -24.59
N PRO A 83 -2.67 8.38 -25.66
CA PRO A 83 -3.32 7.09 -25.89
C PRO A 83 -3.00 6.03 -24.84
N GLU A 84 -1.83 6.11 -24.19
CA GLU A 84 -1.37 5.19 -23.16
C GLU A 84 -1.55 5.74 -21.75
N ASP A 85 -2.22 6.88 -21.59
CA ASP A 85 -2.49 7.46 -20.29
C ASP A 85 -3.44 6.57 -19.47
N TRP A 86 -3.31 6.65 -18.14
CA TRP A 86 -4.22 5.94 -17.25
C TRP A 86 -5.66 6.48 -17.37
N ASN A 87 -6.63 5.61 -17.20
CA ASN A 87 -8.05 5.97 -17.24
C ASN A 87 -8.82 5.51 -16.00
N VAL A 88 -8.22 4.69 -15.16
CA VAL A 88 -8.77 4.26 -13.87
C VAL A 88 -7.70 4.35 -12.78
N SER A 89 -8.08 4.78 -11.59
CA SER A 89 -7.29 4.64 -10.38
C SER A 89 -7.98 3.72 -9.39
N LEU A 90 -7.21 2.80 -8.80
CA LEU A 90 -7.60 2.05 -7.61
C LEU A 90 -6.86 2.65 -6.42
N ILE A 91 -7.61 2.99 -5.37
CA ILE A 91 -7.11 3.74 -4.22
C ILE A 91 -7.33 2.89 -2.98
N LEU A 92 -6.24 2.48 -2.31
CA LEU A 92 -6.27 1.64 -1.11
C LEU A 92 -5.70 2.45 0.05
N THR A 93 -6.52 2.75 1.05
CA THR A 93 -6.12 3.54 2.22
C THR A 93 -5.83 2.61 3.39
N TYR A 94 -4.61 2.68 3.93
CA TYR A 94 -4.15 1.97 5.12
C TYR A 94 -4.24 2.88 6.34
N PRO A 95 -4.51 2.34 7.55
CA PRO A 95 -4.60 3.14 8.76
C PRO A 95 -3.33 3.97 9.05
N ASN A 96 -2.16 3.38 8.83
CA ASN A 96 -0.84 3.99 9.06
C ASN A 96 0.25 3.15 8.37
N TRP A 97 1.51 3.57 8.49
CA TRP A 97 2.65 2.83 7.95
C TRP A 97 2.83 1.45 8.58
N ALA A 98 2.60 1.29 9.88
CA ALA A 98 2.77 0.01 10.57
C ALA A 98 1.79 -1.06 10.05
N ALA A 99 0.64 -0.66 9.49
CA ALA A 99 -0.28 -1.59 8.85
C ALA A 99 0.34 -2.32 7.65
N LEU A 100 1.35 -1.72 7.00
CA LEU A 100 2.04 -2.33 5.86
C LEU A 100 3.02 -3.43 6.27
N ASP A 101 3.50 -3.45 7.50
CA ASP A 101 4.49 -4.44 7.97
C ASP A 101 3.96 -5.88 7.91
N THR A 102 2.68 -6.05 8.18
CA THR A 102 2.00 -7.36 8.14
C THR A 102 1.04 -7.52 6.97
N PHE A 103 0.85 -6.47 6.16
CA PHE A 103 -0.16 -6.43 5.10
C PHE A 103 0.01 -7.58 4.11
N THR A 104 1.21 -7.77 3.57
CA THR A 104 1.46 -8.75 2.50
C THR A 104 1.03 -10.16 2.90
N ALA A 105 1.43 -10.63 4.09
CA ALA A 105 1.10 -11.98 4.53
C ALA A 105 -0.41 -12.17 4.77
N ARG A 106 -1.08 -11.16 5.37
CA ARG A 106 -2.51 -11.22 5.65
C ARG A 106 -3.34 -11.09 4.37
N ALA A 107 -2.99 -10.18 3.47
CA ALA A 107 -3.65 -9.98 2.19
C ALA A 107 -3.46 -11.20 1.26
N ASP A 108 -2.30 -11.86 1.32
CA ASP A 108 -2.06 -13.09 0.57
C ASP A 108 -3.00 -14.20 1.00
N ALA A 109 -3.23 -14.37 2.31
CA ALA A 109 -4.18 -15.35 2.83
C ALA A 109 -5.62 -15.08 2.36
N ILE A 110 -6.07 -13.82 2.39
CA ILE A 110 -7.40 -13.41 1.92
C ILE A 110 -7.54 -13.69 0.41
N THR A 111 -6.54 -13.27 -0.35
CA THR A 111 -6.52 -13.43 -1.80
C THR A 111 -6.53 -14.91 -2.19
N LEU A 112 -5.70 -15.74 -1.52
CA LEU A 112 -5.67 -17.18 -1.76
C LEU A 112 -7.01 -17.85 -1.42
N ALA A 113 -7.63 -17.47 -0.32
CA ALA A 113 -8.97 -17.96 0.06
C ALA A 113 -10.03 -17.61 -0.99
N HIS A 114 -9.98 -16.37 -1.55
CA HIS A 114 -10.88 -15.93 -2.60
C HIS A 114 -10.75 -16.74 -3.90
N TYR A 115 -9.52 -17.00 -4.36
CA TYR A 115 -9.28 -17.76 -5.60
C TYR A 115 -9.29 -19.28 -5.41
N GLY A 116 -9.24 -19.76 -4.18
CA GLY A 116 -9.23 -21.18 -3.83
C GLY A 116 -7.89 -21.89 -4.09
N SER A 117 -7.02 -21.34 -4.95
CA SER A 117 -5.68 -21.88 -5.21
C SER A 117 -4.75 -20.81 -5.79
N ALA A 118 -3.43 -21.03 -5.65
CA ALA A 118 -2.42 -20.19 -6.27
C ALA A 118 -2.50 -20.22 -7.80
N ALA A 119 -2.84 -21.37 -8.38
CA ALA A 119 -2.99 -21.54 -9.83
C ALA A 119 -4.15 -20.67 -10.37
N ASN A 120 -5.31 -20.69 -9.71
CA ASN A 120 -6.45 -19.86 -10.10
C ASN A 120 -6.14 -18.38 -9.98
N ARG A 121 -5.45 -17.96 -8.88
CA ARG A 121 -5.00 -16.59 -8.70
C ARG A 121 -4.07 -16.16 -9.85
N THR A 122 -3.12 -16.98 -10.22
CA THR A 122 -2.20 -16.70 -11.33
C THR A 122 -2.96 -16.58 -12.65
N ALA A 123 -3.90 -17.49 -12.94
CA ALA A 123 -4.72 -17.44 -14.13
C ALA A 123 -5.56 -16.14 -14.22
N ALA A 124 -6.19 -15.73 -13.11
CA ALA A 124 -6.93 -14.47 -13.04
C ALA A 124 -6.03 -13.24 -13.25
N ASN A 125 -4.83 -13.23 -12.65
CA ASN A 125 -3.86 -12.16 -12.85
C ASN A 125 -3.40 -12.08 -14.33
N ASN A 126 -3.14 -13.20 -14.96
CA ASN A 126 -2.76 -13.25 -16.39
C ASN A 126 -3.91 -12.74 -17.27
N ALA A 127 -5.15 -13.16 -17.01
CA ALA A 127 -6.31 -12.65 -17.72
C ALA A 127 -6.48 -11.12 -17.58
N ARG A 128 -6.20 -10.58 -16.38
CA ARG A 128 -6.27 -9.13 -16.13
C ARG A 128 -5.26 -8.35 -16.97
N ILE A 129 -4.04 -8.86 -17.15
CA ILE A 129 -3.00 -8.23 -17.98
C ILE A 129 -3.42 -8.14 -19.45
N GLU A 130 -4.28 -9.05 -19.94
CA GLU A 130 -4.83 -8.97 -21.28
C GLU A 130 -5.75 -7.75 -21.47
N HIS A 131 -6.40 -7.28 -20.41
CA HIS A 131 -7.38 -6.21 -20.44
C HIS A 131 -6.86 -4.84 -20.04
N ALA A 132 -5.82 -4.80 -19.17
CA ALA A 132 -5.33 -3.57 -18.59
C ALA A 132 -3.86 -3.64 -18.22
N ASN A 133 -3.20 -2.48 -18.21
CA ASN A 133 -1.82 -2.31 -17.76
C ASN A 133 -1.78 -1.43 -16.52
N ILE A 134 -0.90 -1.75 -15.57
CA ILE A 134 -0.56 -0.82 -14.47
C ILE A 134 0.43 0.20 -15.02
N VAL A 135 0.01 1.47 -15.04
CA VAL A 135 0.85 2.60 -15.48
C VAL A 135 1.74 3.09 -14.34
N ALA A 136 1.18 3.14 -13.12
CA ALA A 136 1.92 3.52 -11.92
C ALA A 136 1.32 2.86 -10.68
N ASN A 137 2.19 2.65 -9.66
CA ASN A 137 1.78 2.12 -8.36
C ASN A 137 2.71 2.73 -7.31
N PHE A 138 2.17 3.59 -6.44
CA PHE A 138 2.95 4.32 -5.45
C PHE A 138 2.17 4.53 -4.15
N LEU A 139 2.91 4.84 -3.10
CA LEU A 139 2.35 5.20 -1.79
C LEU A 139 2.48 6.70 -1.58
N VAL A 140 1.43 7.28 -1.04
CA VAL A 140 1.41 8.66 -0.52
C VAL A 140 1.02 8.63 0.95
N ARG A 141 1.37 9.68 1.69
CA ARG A 141 0.90 9.89 3.05
C ARG A 141 0.12 11.19 3.10
N ASP A 142 -1.08 11.12 3.62
CA ASP A 142 -1.90 12.31 3.83
C ASP A 142 -1.21 13.23 4.84
N GLN A 143 -1.31 14.53 4.62
CA GLN A 143 -0.79 15.57 5.50
C GLN A 143 -1.91 16.57 5.77
N THR A 144 -2.28 16.73 7.03
CA THR A 144 -3.13 17.84 7.44
C THR A 144 -2.25 19.06 7.66
N VAL A 145 -2.49 20.15 6.92
CA VAL A 145 -1.80 21.41 7.13
C VAL A 145 -2.34 22.06 8.41
N ASN A 146 -1.44 22.29 9.36
CA ASN A 146 -1.82 22.90 10.64
C ASN A 146 -2.11 24.39 10.47
N PRO A 147 -3.02 24.97 11.29
CA PRO A 147 -3.25 26.42 11.28
C PRO A 147 -1.97 27.22 11.53
N TRP A 148 -1.85 28.35 10.88
CA TRP A 148 -0.80 29.31 11.18
C TRP A 148 -0.98 29.82 12.61
N LYS A 149 0.09 29.78 13.42
CA LYS A 149 0.11 30.29 14.80
C LYS A 149 0.70 31.68 14.82
#